data_ad591b415b42bf0b91264ee59ea4ebf8
#
_entry.id   ad591b415b42bf0b91264ee59ea4ebf8
#
_cell.length_a   1.000
_cell.length_b   1.000
_cell.length_c   1.000
_cell.angle_alpha   90.00
_cell.angle_beta   90.00
_cell.angle_gamma   90.00
#
_symmetry.space_group_name_H-M   'P 1'
#
loop_
_entity.id
_entity.type
_entity.pdbx_description
1 polymer ?
#
loop_
_entity_poly.entity_id
_entity_poly.type
_entity_poly.pdbx_seq_one_letter_code
_entity_poly.pdbx_strand_id
1 'polypeptide(L)'
;LACNIALDAVSRVVIEENGRKEIDIKRYAKIEKIPGGTIEDSKVLDGVMFNKDIIHAHMRRRIENPRIMLLDCNLEYKKGESQTNIEMMNEADFTKILQMEEDYIQQICADIIRFKPDLLVTEKGVSDLAQHFLAKANISVIRRLRKTDCLRIARAAGATICSRTDEIKEEDIG
;
A
#
# COMPACT_ATOMS: atom_id res chain seq x y z
N LEU A 1 -30.01 -2.09 17.18
CA LEU A 1 -28.62 -1.73 16.86
C LEU A 1 -28.02 -2.67 15.82
N ALA A 2 -27.87 -3.97 16.10
CA ALA A 2 -27.20 -4.93 15.20
C ALA A 2 -27.80 -5.00 13.78
N CYS A 3 -29.13 -4.98 13.64
CA CYS A 3 -29.79 -5.00 12.34
C CYS A 3 -29.49 -3.75 11.52
N ASN A 4 -29.45 -2.58 12.15
CA ASN A 4 -29.15 -1.32 11.46
C ASN A 4 -27.68 -1.31 10.99
N ILE A 5 -26.75 -1.73 11.86
CA ILE A 5 -25.34 -1.86 11.50
C ILE A 5 -25.15 -2.83 10.32
N ALA A 6 -25.84 -3.97 10.33
CA ALA A 6 -25.75 -4.93 9.24
C ALA A 6 -26.29 -4.36 7.91
N LEU A 7 -27.42 -3.66 7.94
CA LEU A 7 -27.99 -3.03 6.75
C LEU A 7 -27.09 -1.93 6.22
N ASP A 8 -26.58 -1.07 7.09
CA ASP A 8 -25.66 0.00 6.70
C ASP A 8 -24.37 -0.54 6.11
N ALA A 9 -23.79 -1.60 6.70
CA ALA A 9 -22.58 -2.24 6.19
C ALA A 9 -22.80 -2.85 4.80
N VAL A 10 -23.92 -3.55 4.61
CA VAL A 10 -24.24 -4.14 3.30
C VAL A 10 -24.50 -3.05 2.26
N SER A 11 -25.21 -1.98 2.60
CA SER A 11 -25.49 -0.88 1.69
C SER A 11 -24.22 -0.20 1.16
N ARG A 12 -23.17 -0.12 1.98
CA ARG A 12 -21.87 0.48 1.59
C ARG A 12 -21.01 -0.44 0.73
N VAL A 13 -21.23 -1.74 0.83
CA VAL A 13 -20.45 -2.74 0.07
C VAL A 13 -21.06 -3.03 -1.31
N VAL A 14 -22.32 -2.61 -1.55
CA VAL A 14 -23.01 -2.79 -2.84
C VAL A 14 -22.30 -2.01 -3.92
N ILE A 15 -22.00 -2.67 -5.02
CA ILE A 15 -21.58 -2.02 -6.27
C ILE A 15 -22.63 -2.29 -7.33
N GLU A 16 -22.92 -1.27 -8.11
CA GLU A 16 -23.77 -1.38 -9.30
C GLU A 16 -22.93 -1.15 -10.54
N GLU A 17 -22.63 -2.23 -11.25
CA GLU A 17 -21.91 -2.21 -12.52
C GLU A 17 -22.82 -2.76 -13.62
N ASN A 18 -22.95 -2.02 -14.72
CA ASN A 18 -23.73 -2.43 -15.89
C ASN A 18 -25.18 -2.89 -15.57
N GLY A 19 -25.83 -2.24 -14.59
CA GLY A 19 -27.19 -2.59 -14.15
C GLY A 19 -27.29 -3.86 -13.32
N ARG A 20 -26.17 -4.44 -12.91
CA ARG A 20 -26.11 -5.55 -11.96
C ARG A 20 -25.58 -5.07 -10.62
N LYS A 21 -26.29 -5.45 -9.54
CA LYS A 21 -25.85 -5.20 -8.18
C LYS A 21 -25.02 -6.38 -7.70
N GLU A 22 -23.74 -6.12 -7.41
CA GLU A 22 -22.85 -7.10 -6.82
C GLU A 22 -22.64 -6.79 -5.33
N ILE A 23 -22.83 -7.80 -4.49
CA ILE A 23 -22.67 -7.70 -3.05
C ILE A 23 -21.72 -8.80 -2.60
N ASP A 24 -20.47 -8.45 -2.32
CA ASP A 24 -19.49 -9.39 -1.76
C ASP A 24 -19.13 -8.98 -0.32
N ILE A 25 -19.93 -9.44 0.61
CA ILE A 25 -19.74 -9.17 2.04
C ILE A 25 -18.46 -9.81 2.56
N LYS A 26 -18.12 -11.00 2.06
CA LYS A 26 -16.99 -11.78 2.58
C LYS A 26 -15.64 -11.10 2.35
N ARG A 27 -15.47 -10.46 1.21
CA ARG A 27 -14.22 -9.77 0.87
C ARG A 27 -14.16 -8.35 1.38
N TYR A 28 -15.27 -7.62 1.30
CA TYR A 28 -15.27 -6.16 1.47
C TYR A 28 -15.84 -5.70 2.81
N ALA A 29 -16.73 -6.44 3.47
CA ALA A 29 -17.16 -6.12 4.82
C ALA A 29 -16.20 -6.74 5.84
N LYS A 30 -15.49 -5.90 6.57
CA LYS A 30 -14.54 -6.33 7.62
C LYS A 30 -15.08 -5.92 8.98
N ILE A 31 -15.14 -6.87 9.89
CA ILE A 31 -15.52 -6.63 11.27
C ILE A 31 -14.25 -6.59 12.12
N GLU A 32 -13.95 -5.44 12.68
CA GLU A 32 -12.84 -5.25 13.62
C GLU A 32 -13.38 -5.12 15.05
N LYS A 33 -12.81 -5.89 15.95
CA LYS A 33 -13.14 -5.85 17.38
C LYS A 33 -12.16 -4.94 18.10
N ILE A 34 -12.64 -3.82 18.60
CA ILE A 34 -11.82 -2.86 19.33
C ILE A 34 -12.19 -2.97 20.81
N PRO A 35 -11.27 -3.41 21.69
CA PRO A 35 -11.54 -3.46 23.12
C PRO A 35 -11.63 -2.06 23.74
N GLY A 36 -12.39 -1.92 24.80
CA GLY A 36 -12.45 -0.69 25.60
C GLY A 36 -13.69 0.18 25.39
N GLY A 37 -14.69 -0.30 24.64
CA GLY A 37 -15.99 0.37 24.48
C GLY A 37 -17.18 -0.53 24.84
N THR A 38 -18.36 -0.01 24.67
CA THR A 38 -19.61 -0.76 24.79
C THR A 38 -20.09 -1.25 23.42
N ILE A 39 -21.01 -2.21 23.40
CA ILE A 39 -21.60 -2.71 22.14
C ILE A 39 -22.36 -1.57 21.43
N GLU A 40 -22.88 -0.61 22.18
CA GLU A 40 -23.64 0.54 21.69
C GLU A 40 -22.75 1.51 20.89
N ASP A 41 -21.46 1.54 21.17
CA ASP A 41 -20.46 2.36 20.44
C ASP A 41 -20.11 1.79 19.06
N SER A 42 -20.61 0.60 18.74
CA SER A 42 -20.39 -0.05 17.45
C SER A 42 -21.00 0.74 16.31
N LYS A 43 -20.22 1.01 15.28
CA LYS A 43 -20.67 1.79 14.12
C LYS A 43 -20.04 1.27 12.84
N VAL A 44 -20.69 1.56 11.73
CA VAL A 44 -20.15 1.33 10.39
C VAL A 44 -19.28 2.52 10.00
N LEU A 45 -18.04 2.24 9.58
CA LEU A 45 -17.13 3.25 9.06
C LEU A 45 -17.31 3.39 7.55
N ASP A 46 -17.21 4.61 7.08
CA ASP A 46 -17.17 4.91 5.66
C ASP A 46 -15.71 4.99 5.22
N GLY A 47 -15.14 3.82 4.94
CA GLY A 47 -13.73 3.69 4.62
C GLY A 47 -13.15 2.35 5.05
N VAL A 48 -11.83 2.23 5.01
CA VAL A 48 -11.08 1.01 5.34
C VAL A 48 -10.29 1.19 6.62
N MET A 49 -10.41 0.24 7.54
CA MET A 49 -9.64 0.19 8.77
C MET A 49 -8.71 -1.01 8.78
N PHE A 50 -7.44 -0.78 9.11
CA PHE A 50 -6.43 -1.82 9.24
C PHE A 50 -5.43 -1.49 10.35
N ASN A 51 -4.83 -2.54 10.91
CA ASN A 51 -3.87 -2.42 12.01
C ASN A 51 -2.43 -2.31 11.47
N LYS A 52 -2.13 -1.20 10.83
CA LYS A 52 -0.79 -0.84 10.35
C LYS A 52 -0.58 0.66 10.49
N ASP A 53 0.64 1.06 10.75
CA ASP A 53 1.05 2.46 10.82
C ASP A 53 2.05 2.77 9.70
N ILE A 54 2.31 4.04 9.49
CA ILE A 54 3.36 4.51 8.57
C ILE A 54 4.73 4.06 9.05
N ILE A 55 5.64 3.89 8.11
CA ILE A 55 6.96 3.28 8.37
C ILE A 55 7.89 4.24 9.10
N HIS A 56 7.86 5.52 8.77
CA HIS A 56 8.85 6.49 9.22
C HIS A 56 8.20 7.65 10.01
N ALA A 57 8.84 8.07 11.10
CA ALA A 57 8.31 9.09 12.01
C ALA A 57 8.09 10.46 11.34
N HIS A 58 8.88 10.80 10.32
CA HIS A 58 8.77 12.08 9.61
C HIS A 58 7.68 12.08 8.52
N MET A 59 7.05 10.95 8.25
CA MET A 59 5.94 10.88 7.29
C MET A 59 4.66 11.43 7.90
N ARG A 60 3.82 12.04 7.06
CA ARG A 60 2.53 12.60 7.49
C ARG A 60 1.57 11.49 7.91
N ARG A 61 0.94 11.62 9.07
CA ARG A 61 -0.06 10.67 9.59
C ARG A 61 -1.49 11.02 9.19
N ARG A 62 -1.73 12.28 8.93
CA ARG A 62 -3.03 12.78 8.49
C ARG A 62 -2.86 13.51 7.17
N ILE A 63 -3.59 13.07 6.19
CA ILE A 63 -3.58 13.63 4.84
C ILE A 63 -5.05 13.79 4.42
N GLU A 64 -5.43 14.99 4.03
CA GLU A 64 -6.76 15.27 3.53
C GLU A 64 -6.77 15.11 2.02
N ASN A 65 -7.76 14.38 1.48
CA ASN A 65 -7.87 14.04 0.07
C ASN A 65 -6.58 13.45 -0.53
N PRO A 66 -6.04 12.34 0.04
CA PRO A 66 -4.78 11.79 -0.40
C PRO A 66 -4.89 11.12 -1.77
N ARG A 67 -3.88 11.31 -2.60
CA ARG A 67 -3.67 10.46 -3.77
C ARG A 67 -3.03 9.15 -3.31
N ILE A 68 -3.72 8.03 -3.55
CA ILE A 68 -3.32 6.72 -3.05
C ILE A 68 -2.79 5.87 -4.19
N MET A 69 -1.58 5.37 -4.02
CA MET A 69 -0.95 4.40 -4.92
C MET A 69 -0.82 3.05 -4.24
N LEU A 70 -1.26 1.99 -4.92
CA LEU A 70 -1.20 0.62 -4.43
C LEU A 70 -0.20 -0.20 -5.23
N LEU A 71 0.76 -0.80 -4.55
CA LEU A 71 1.80 -1.62 -5.18
C LEU A 71 1.83 -3.05 -4.62
N ASP A 72 2.00 -4.03 -5.50
CA ASP A 72 2.28 -5.43 -5.16
C ASP A 72 3.70 -5.81 -5.61
N CYS A 73 4.64 -4.90 -5.50
CA CYS A 73 6.05 -5.16 -5.79
C CYS A 73 6.92 -4.91 -4.55
N ASN A 74 8.07 -5.56 -4.52
CA ASN A 74 9.09 -5.29 -3.51
C ASN A 74 9.80 -3.97 -3.85
N LEU A 75 9.86 -3.07 -2.89
CA LEU A 75 10.72 -1.90 -2.94
C LEU A 75 12.06 -2.19 -2.22
N GLU A 76 12.56 -3.38 -2.45
CA GLU A 76 13.82 -3.88 -1.92
C GLU A 76 14.65 -4.44 -3.08
N TYR A 77 15.96 -4.35 -2.98
CA TYR A 77 16.80 -4.99 -3.95
C TYR A 77 16.63 -6.50 -3.86
N LYS A 78 16.25 -7.12 -4.96
CA LYS A 78 16.17 -8.58 -5.06
C LYS A 78 17.56 -9.13 -5.32
N LYS A 79 18.11 -9.89 -4.38
CA LYS A 79 19.21 -10.81 -4.72
C LYS A 79 18.70 -11.74 -5.80
N GLY A 80 19.49 -11.88 -6.88
CA GLY A 80 19.13 -12.76 -7.99
C GLY A 80 18.74 -14.16 -7.51
N GLU A 81 17.79 -14.78 -8.17
CA GLU A 81 17.27 -16.12 -7.82
C GLU A 81 18.34 -17.21 -7.91
N SER A 82 19.38 -17.00 -8.71
CA SER A 82 20.59 -17.84 -8.73
C SER A 82 21.51 -17.39 -7.59
N GLN A 83 21.70 -18.27 -6.61
CA GLN A 83 22.79 -18.15 -5.63
C GLN A 83 24.15 -18.33 -6.35
N THR A 84 24.51 -17.38 -7.17
CA THR A 84 25.87 -17.29 -7.66
C THR A 84 26.69 -16.76 -6.49
N ASN A 85 27.55 -17.60 -5.93
CA ASN A 85 28.59 -17.14 -5.04
C ASN A 85 29.50 -16.21 -5.87
N ILE A 86 29.29 -14.91 -5.72
CA ILE A 86 30.18 -13.92 -6.32
C ILE A 86 31.39 -13.92 -5.40
N GLU A 87 32.46 -14.56 -5.85
CA GLU A 87 33.78 -14.42 -5.24
C GLU A 87 34.25 -12.99 -5.50
N MET A 88 34.12 -12.13 -4.50
CA MET A 88 34.62 -10.76 -4.58
C MET A 88 36.13 -10.77 -4.40
N MET A 89 36.84 -10.57 -5.49
CA MET A 89 38.32 -10.54 -5.48
C MET A 89 38.88 -9.15 -5.12
N ASN A 90 38.09 -8.07 -5.23
CA ASN A 90 38.54 -6.70 -4.99
C ASN A 90 37.48 -5.84 -4.26
N GLU A 91 37.96 -4.90 -3.44
CA GLU A 91 37.10 -3.89 -2.78
C GLU A 91 36.34 -3.01 -3.79
N ALA A 92 36.90 -2.78 -4.97
CA ALA A 92 36.27 -2.02 -6.05
C ALA A 92 34.99 -2.69 -6.58
N ASP A 93 34.91 -4.00 -6.58
CA ASP A 93 33.73 -4.74 -7.06
C ASP A 93 32.61 -4.70 -6.04
N PHE A 94 32.94 -4.70 -4.74
CA PHE A 94 31.97 -4.52 -3.67
C PHE A 94 31.30 -3.14 -3.74
N THR A 95 32.08 -2.09 -3.96
CA THR A 95 31.58 -0.73 -4.09
C THR A 95 30.64 -0.58 -5.29
N LYS A 96 30.97 -1.22 -6.41
CA LYS A 96 30.10 -1.23 -7.61
C LYS A 96 28.75 -1.90 -7.34
N ILE A 97 28.74 -3.04 -6.63
CA ILE A 97 27.51 -3.75 -6.31
C ILE A 97 26.61 -2.87 -5.42
N LEU A 98 27.17 -2.24 -4.40
CA LEU A 98 26.42 -1.31 -3.55
C LEU A 98 25.85 -0.13 -4.34
N GLN A 99 26.63 0.42 -5.27
CA GLN A 99 26.13 1.48 -6.15
C GLN A 99 24.99 1.01 -7.05
N MET A 100 25.09 -0.18 -7.63
CA MET A 100 24.01 -0.76 -8.44
C MET A 100 22.70 -0.98 -7.63
N GLU A 101 22.83 -1.40 -6.36
CA GLU A 101 21.68 -1.53 -5.47
C GLU A 101 21.05 -0.17 -5.19
N GLU A 102 21.86 0.84 -4.91
CA GLU A 102 21.38 2.20 -4.65
C GLU A 102 20.69 2.81 -5.87
N ASP A 103 21.33 2.71 -7.05
CA ASP A 103 20.79 3.22 -8.31
C ASP A 103 19.47 2.56 -8.67
N TYR A 104 19.34 1.24 -8.47
CA TYR A 104 18.10 0.51 -8.71
C TYR A 104 16.95 1.00 -7.81
N ILE A 105 17.21 1.14 -6.52
CA ILE A 105 16.20 1.64 -5.57
C ILE A 105 15.84 3.10 -5.87
N GLN A 106 16.84 3.91 -6.22
CA GLN A 106 16.61 5.31 -6.59
C GLN A 106 15.72 5.42 -7.84
N GLN A 107 15.92 4.58 -8.83
CA GLN A 107 15.10 4.57 -10.04
C GLN A 107 13.65 4.18 -9.73
N ILE A 108 13.43 3.12 -8.96
CA ILE A 108 12.08 2.71 -8.52
C ILE A 108 11.39 3.85 -7.75
N CYS A 109 12.11 4.50 -6.84
CA CYS A 109 11.56 5.63 -6.11
C CYS A 109 11.27 6.83 -7.01
N ALA A 110 12.09 7.08 -8.03
CA ALA A 110 11.88 8.15 -9.00
C ALA A 110 10.59 7.92 -9.81
N ASP A 111 10.32 6.69 -10.24
CA ASP A 111 9.10 6.33 -10.94
C ASP A 111 7.86 6.60 -10.08
N ILE A 112 7.91 6.26 -8.79
CA ILE A 112 6.83 6.52 -7.85
C ILE A 112 6.65 8.03 -7.63
N ILE A 113 7.74 8.76 -7.39
CA ILE A 113 7.73 10.20 -7.11
C ILE A 113 7.20 11.00 -8.31
N ARG A 114 7.40 10.51 -9.53
CA ARG A 114 6.90 11.14 -10.76
C ARG A 114 5.39 11.38 -10.72
N PHE A 115 4.64 10.49 -10.13
CA PHE A 115 3.19 10.59 -10.01
C PHE A 115 2.73 11.36 -8.76
N LYS A 116 3.65 11.72 -7.87
CA LYS A 116 3.38 12.48 -6.64
C LYS A 116 2.21 11.94 -5.81
N PRO A 117 2.20 10.65 -5.45
CA PRO A 117 1.20 10.14 -4.52
C PRO A 117 1.43 10.75 -3.14
N ASP A 118 0.38 10.91 -2.36
CA ASP A 118 0.47 11.30 -0.95
C ASP A 118 0.66 10.09 -0.04
N LEU A 119 0.02 8.99 -0.40
CA LEU A 119 0.08 7.73 0.32
C LEU A 119 0.45 6.58 -0.62
N LEU A 120 1.51 5.88 -0.27
CA LEU A 120 1.91 4.65 -0.93
C LEU A 120 1.63 3.46 -0.02
N VAL A 121 0.88 2.49 -0.51
CA VAL A 121 0.59 1.26 0.20
C VAL A 121 1.18 0.09 -0.56
N THR A 122 1.95 -0.73 0.11
CA THR A 122 2.54 -1.93 -0.48
C THR A 122 2.26 -3.19 0.32
N GLU A 123 2.00 -4.28 -0.39
CA GLU A 123 1.83 -5.63 0.16
C GLU A 123 3.18 -6.22 0.61
N LYS A 124 4.25 -5.79 -0.01
CA LYS A 124 5.61 -6.31 0.18
C LYS A 124 6.46 -5.42 1.11
N GLY A 125 7.74 -5.74 1.16
CA GLY A 125 8.71 -4.99 1.95
C GLY A 125 9.17 -3.70 1.27
N VAL A 126 9.68 -2.79 2.08
CA VAL A 126 10.29 -1.53 1.64
C VAL A 126 11.65 -1.42 2.32
N SER A 127 12.72 -1.25 1.56
CA SER A 127 14.06 -1.07 2.09
C SER A 127 14.20 0.27 2.83
N ASP A 128 15.12 0.37 3.75
CA ASP A 128 15.35 1.59 4.51
C ASP A 128 15.80 2.75 3.60
N LEU A 129 16.54 2.43 2.53
CA LEU A 129 16.94 3.38 1.53
C LEU A 129 15.73 3.93 0.75
N ALA A 130 14.80 3.06 0.34
CA ALA A 130 13.56 3.49 -0.30
C ALA A 130 12.68 4.34 0.64
N GLN A 131 12.63 3.98 1.92
CA GLN A 131 11.94 4.79 2.94
C GLN A 131 12.51 6.20 3.03
N HIS A 132 13.83 6.34 3.00
CA HIS A 132 14.50 7.63 3.05
C HIS A 132 14.15 8.51 1.83
N PHE A 133 14.21 7.96 0.62
CA PHE A 133 13.86 8.69 -0.60
C PHE A 133 12.38 9.11 -0.62
N LEU A 134 11.48 8.21 -0.23
CA LEU A 134 10.04 8.51 -0.19
C LEU A 134 9.68 9.50 0.91
N ALA A 135 10.30 9.42 2.08
CA ALA A 135 10.13 10.41 3.15
C ALA A 135 10.62 11.80 2.73
N LYS A 136 11.75 11.89 2.03
CA LYS A 136 12.27 13.14 1.47
C LYS A 136 11.34 13.75 0.43
N ALA A 137 10.63 12.91 -0.33
CA ALA A 137 9.60 13.34 -1.28
C ALA A 137 8.24 13.64 -0.61
N ASN A 138 8.16 13.56 0.72
CA ASN A 138 6.94 13.79 1.51
C ASN A 138 5.79 12.82 1.20
N ILE A 139 6.12 11.59 0.86
CA ILE A 139 5.19 10.50 0.60
C ILE A 139 5.12 9.62 1.84
N SER A 140 3.90 9.40 2.35
CA SER A 140 3.67 8.48 3.45
C SER A 140 3.57 7.05 2.94
N VAL A 141 4.20 6.11 3.62
CA VAL A 141 4.31 4.72 3.16
C VAL A 141 3.81 3.75 4.23
N ILE A 142 2.99 2.78 3.79
CA ILE A 142 2.55 1.65 4.60
C ILE A 142 3.03 0.38 3.92
N ARG A 143 3.78 -0.44 4.65
CA ARG A 143 4.33 -1.70 4.14
C ARG A 143 3.64 -2.93 4.70
N ARG A 144 3.77 -4.06 3.99
CA ARG A 144 3.28 -5.38 4.43
C ARG A 144 1.82 -5.37 4.84
N LEU A 145 1.01 -4.67 4.07
CA LEU A 145 -0.43 -4.73 4.24
C LEU A 145 -0.96 -6.06 3.67
N ARG A 146 -2.03 -6.59 4.23
CA ARG A 146 -2.64 -7.82 3.73
C ARG A 146 -3.29 -7.56 2.37
N LYS A 147 -3.21 -8.52 1.47
CA LYS A 147 -3.85 -8.46 0.14
C LYS A 147 -5.33 -8.10 0.21
N THR A 148 -6.05 -8.66 1.17
CA THR A 148 -7.46 -8.36 1.38
C THR A 148 -7.71 -6.90 1.75
N ASP A 149 -6.83 -6.29 2.54
CA ASP A 149 -6.95 -4.88 2.92
C ASP A 149 -6.54 -3.97 1.76
N CYS A 150 -5.54 -4.37 0.95
CA CYS A 150 -5.20 -3.68 -0.30
C CYS A 150 -6.36 -3.65 -1.28
N LEU A 151 -7.08 -4.77 -1.45
CA LEU A 151 -8.28 -4.84 -2.30
C LEU A 151 -9.40 -3.92 -1.80
N ARG A 152 -9.59 -3.81 -0.48
CA ARG A 152 -10.57 -2.89 0.12
C ARG A 152 -10.19 -1.44 -0.13
N ILE A 153 -8.91 -1.10 0.04
CA ILE A 153 -8.41 0.25 -0.25
C ILE A 153 -8.57 0.58 -1.72
N ALA A 154 -8.19 -0.34 -2.61
CA ALA A 154 -8.35 -0.17 -4.06
C ALA A 154 -9.79 0.17 -4.42
N ARG A 155 -10.75 -0.53 -3.84
CA ARG A 155 -12.17 -0.30 -4.08
C ARG A 155 -12.68 1.01 -3.47
N ALA A 156 -12.20 1.38 -2.28
CA ALA A 156 -12.61 2.61 -1.61
C ALA A 156 -12.04 3.87 -2.28
N ALA A 157 -10.80 3.79 -2.76
CA ALA A 157 -10.11 4.91 -3.39
C ALA A 157 -10.31 4.97 -4.93
N GLY A 158 -10.80 3.89 -5.54
CA GLY A 158 -10.82 3.78 -7.00
C GLY A 158 -9.45 3.52 -7.62
N ALA A 159 -8.47 3.09 -6.82
CA ALA A 159 -7.10 2.81 -7.24
C ALA A 159 -6.96 1.39 -7.78
N THR A 160 -5.99 1.20 -8.66
CA THR A 160 -5.59 -0.11 -9.19
C THR A 160 -4.31 -0.59 -8.51
N ILE A 161 -4.22 -1.89 -8.21
CA ILE A 161 -3.00 -2.49 -7.65
C ILE A 161 -2.02 -2.76 -8.78
N CYS A 162 -0.89 -2.06 -8.79
CA CYS A 162 0.16 -2.22 -9.78
C CYS A 162 1.24 -3.19 -9.31
N SER A 163 1.64 -4.12 -10.17
CA SER A 163 2.68 -5.09 -9.87
C SER A 163 4.09 -4.61 -10.21
N ARG A 164 4.20 -3.58 -11.03
CA ARG A 164 5.47 -2.99 -11.49
C ARG A 164 5.40 -1.47 -11.44
N THR A 165 6.51 -0.84 -11.10
CA THR A 165 6.59 0.62 -10.98
C THR A 165 6.68 1.32 -12.33
N ASP A 166 7.22 0.66 -13.35
CA ASP A 166 7.34 1.16 -14.71
C ASP A 166 6.01 1.15 -15.50
N GLU A 167 5.03 0.37 -15.07
CA GLU A 167 3.72 0.23 -15.73
C GLU A 167 2.63 1.13 -15.14
N ILE A 168 2.94 1.90 -14.10
CA ILE A 168 1.98 2.77 -13.41
C ILE A 168 1.46 3.85 -14.36
N LYS A 169 0.15 4.04 -14.36
CA LYS A 169 -0.54 5.11 -15.08
C LYS A 169 -1.23 6.06 -14.09
N GLU A 170 -1.54 7.24 -14.56
CA GLU A 170 -2.29 8.22 -13.77
C GLU A 170 -3.68 7.72 -13.37
N GLU A 171 -4.28 6.85 -14.20
CA GLU A 171 -5.59 6.23 -13.98
C GLU A 171 -5.59 5.20 -12.83
N ASP A 172 -4.42 4.69 -12.46
CA ASP A 172 -4.25 3.68 -11.41
C ASP A 172 -4.20 4.29 -10.00
N ILE A 173 -4.12 5.61 -9.93
CA ILE A 173 -4.04 6.37 -8.68
C ILE A 173 -5.44 6.82 -8.28
N GLY A 174 -5.82 6.52 -7.06
CA GLY A 174 -7.12 6.87 -6.49
C GLY A 174 -7.08 8.04 -5.51
#